data_e9997e543ee630d6c6db5cf7c9f56f30
#
_entry.id   e9997e543ee630d6c6db5cf7c9f56f30
#
_cell.length_a   1.000
_cell.length_b   1.000
_cell.length_c   1.000
_cell.angle_alpha   90.00
_cell.angle_beta   90.00
_cell.angle_gamma   90.00
#
_symmetry.space_group_name_H-M   'P 1'
#
loop_
_entity.id
_entity.type
_entity.pdbx_description
1 polymer ?
#
loop_
_entity_poly.entity_id
_entity_poly.type
_entity_poly.pdbx_seq_one_letter_code
_entity_poly.pdbx_strand_id
1 'polypeptide(L)'
;LRYPEDLFKVQRMLLARYHVDDPVTFFSTSDFWDVPLDPNPTASSYQPPYYIVAKDLATGGDSPSFQLTTAMNRFRRDFLAAYISASSDPATYGKITVLTVPGQVNGPKLAFNAISTDTAVSQDLGVIGRDNQNRIRWANLLTLPVAQGGLLYVSPVYASPGASDAASSYPRLIRVAMMYNDKVGYGPTLDGALDELFGQGAAGAP
;
A
#
# COMPACT_ATOMS: atom_id res chain seq x y z
N LEU A 1 2.58 -20.04 -10.53
CA LEU A 1 1.57 -20.25 -9.49
C LEU A 1 1.21 -18.90 -8.86
N ARG A 2 -0.06 -18.72 -8.49
CA ARG A 2 -0.53 -17.58 -7.68
C ARG A 2 -1.13 -18.12 -6.41
N TYR A 3 -0.77 -17.56 -5.26
CA TYR A 3 -1.45 -17.89 -4.01
C TYR A 3 -2.89 -17.37 -4.07
N PRO A 4 -3.92 -18.17 -3.73
CA PRO A 4 -5.32 -17.76 -3.91
C PRO A 4 -5.68 -16.56 -3.04
N GLU A 5 -6.16 -15.49 -3.68
CA GLU A 5 -6.50 -14.24 -3.01
C GLU A 5 -7.61 -14.41 -1.96
N ASP A 6 -8.67 -15.16 -2.30
CA ASP A 6 -9.81 -15.36 -1.38
C ASP A 6 -9.41 -16.21 -0.16
N LEU A 7 -8.53 -17.18 -0.33
CA LEU A 7 -7.96 -17.93 0.79
C LEU A 7 -7.15 -16.98 1.71
N PHE A 8 -6.32 -16.13 1.11
CA PHE A 8 -5.52 -15.19 1.87
C PHE A 8 -6.37 -14.15 2.61
N LYS A 9 -7.49 -13.70 2.02
CA LYS A 9 -8.48 -12.84 2.69
C LYS A 9 -9.05 -13.48 3.95
N VAL A 10 -9.37 -14.77 3.91
CA VAL A 10 -9.84 -15.51 5.10
C VAL A 10 -8.71 -15.65 6.13
N GLN A 11 -7.53 -16.03 5.68
CA GLN A 11 -6.38 -16.23 6.58
C GLN A 11 -5.98 -14.96 7.33
N ARG A 12 -5.94 -13.80 6.65
CA ARG A 12 -5.64 -12.53 7.32
C ARG A 12 -6.68 -12.14 8.36
N MET A 13 -7.97 -12.48 8.13
CA MET A 13 -9.04 -12.24 9.11
C MET A 13 -8.88 -13.14 10.34
N LEU A 14 -8.46 -14.39 10.16
CA LEU A 14 -8.13 -15.29 11.26
C LEU A 14 -6.89 -14.81 12.03
N LEU A 15 -5.82 -14.47 11.31
CA LEU A 15 -4.59 -13.93 11.90
C LEU A 15 -4.85 -12.66 12.70
N ALA A 16 -5.79 -11.82 12.28
CA ALA A 16 -6.17 -10.60 12.99
C ALA A 16 -6.58 -10.83 14.46
N ARG A 17 -6.97 -12.04 14.81
CA ARG A 17 -7.40 -12.42 16.17
C ARG A 17 -6.51 -13.50 16.77
N TYR A 18 -6.27 -14.57 16.03
CA TYR A 18 -5.66 -15.79 16.52
C TYR A 18 -4.12 -15.81 16.49
N HIS A 19 -3.48 -14.67 16.17
CA HIS A 19 -2.05 -14.52 16.41
C HIS A 19 -1.73 -14.26 17.89
N VAL A 20 -2.74 -13.90 18.68
CA VAL A 20 -2.62 -13.67 20.14
C VAL A 20 -2.83 -14.98 20.85
N ASP A 21 -1.81 -15.49 21.49
CA ASP A 21 -1.81 -16.77 22.22
C ASP A 21 -1.98 -16.62 23.75
N ASP A 22 -1.71 -15.43 24.30
CA ASP A 22 -1.96 -15.14 25.71
C ASP A 22 -3.46 -14.92 26.00
N PRO A 23 -4.09 -15.71 26.89
CA PRO A 23 -5.52 -15.60 27.16
C PRO A 23 -5.96 -14.22 27.67
N VAL A 24 -5.17 -13.58 28.53
CA VAL A 24 -5.51 -12.28 29.11
C VAL A 24 -5.51 -11.21 28.02
N THR A 25 -4.49 -11.19 27.20
CA THR A 25 -4.37 -10.30 26.03
C THR A 25 -5.48 -10.56 25.02
N PHE A 26 -5.82 -11.84 24.78
CA PHE A 26 -6.91 -12.21 23.89
C PHE A 26 -8.26 -11.68 24.39
N PHE A 27 -8.60 -11.89 25.65
CA PHE A 27 -9.86 -11.41 26.23
C PHE A 27 -9.93 -9.88 26.31
N SER A 28 -8.79 -9.21 26.56
CA SER A 28 -8.73 -7.75 26.56
C SER A 28 -8.76 -7.14 25.16
N THR A 29 -8.54 -7.92 24.11
CA THR A 29 -8.45 -7.51 22.69
C THR A 29 -7.34 -6.49 22.41
N SER A 30 -6.36 -6.35 23.32
CA SER A 30 -5.38 -5.26 23.27
C SER A 30 -4.42 -5.35 22.08
N ASP A 31 -4.08 -6.57 21.65
CA ASP A 31 -3.15 -6.81 20.53
C ASP A 31 -3.84 -7.30 19.26
N PHE A 32 -5.15 -7.26 19.19
CA PHE A 32 -5.86 -7.61 17.96
C PHE A 32 -5.50 -6.66 16.83
N TRP A 33 -5.62 -7.17 15.61
CA TRP A 33 -5.44 -6.38 14.39
C TRP A 33 -6.77 -6.21 13.65
N ASP A 34 -6.78 -5.22 12.77
CA ASP A 34 -7.86 -4.98 11.81
C ASP A 34 -7.31 -4.95 10.39
N VAL A 35 -8.10 -5.47 9.47
CA VAL A 35 -7.87 -5.24 8.04
C VAL A 35 -8.23 -3.79 7.75
N PRO A 36 -7.33 -2.96 7.22
CA PRO A 36 -7.64 -1.57 6.91
C PRO A 36 -8.71 -1.47 5.84
N LEU A 37 -9.52 -0.43 5.90
CA LEU A 37 -10.38 -0.04 4.79
C LEU A 37 -9.53 0.48 3.64
N ASP A 38 -10.01 0.30 2.42
CA ASP A 38 -9.38 0.91 1.25
C ASP A 38 -9.45 2.44 1.40
N PRO A 39 -8.30 3.14 1.42
CA PRO A 39 -8.28 4.59 1.60
C PRO A 39 -8.81 5.36 0.39
N ASN A 40 -9.04 4.70 -0.74
CA ASN A 40 -9.59 5.35 -1.92
C ASN A 40 -10.98 5.93 -1.61
N PRO A 41 -11.22 7.24 -1.84
CA PRO A 41 -12.49 7.89 -1.49
C PRO A 41 -13.74 7.26 -2.13
N THR A 42 -13.56 6.52 -3.22
CA THR A 42 -14.66 5.83 -3.93
C THR A 42 -14.88 4.40 -3.45
N ALA A 43 -14.02 3.88 -2.58
CA ALA A 43 -14.12 2.51 -2.06
C ALA A 43 -14.85 2.49 -0.72
N SER A 44 -15.67 1.45 -0.52
CA SER A 44 -16.39 1.17 0.74
C SER A 44 -16.03 -0.20 1.31
N SER A 45 -14.98 -0.81 0.80
CA SER A 45 -14.54 -2.16 1.15
C SER A 45 -13.20 -2.16 1.89
N TYR A 46 -12.83 -3.31 2.44
CA TYR A 46 -11.49 -3.53 2.95
C TYR A 46 -10.45 -3.43 1.84
N GLN A 47 -9.26 -2.92 2.18
CA GLN A 47 -8.14 -2.90 1.24
C GLN A 47 -7.86 -4.32 0.71
N PRO A 48 -7.86 -4.52 -0.62
CA PRO A 48 -7.55 -5.83 -1.18
C PRO A 48 -6.07 -6.19 -0.95
N PRO A 49 -5.74 -7.47 -0.87
CA PRO A 49 -4.35 -7.88 -0.93
C PRO A 49 -3.79 -7.67 -2.34
N TYR A 50 -2.47 -7.46 -2.45
CA TYR A 50 -1.80 -7.18 -3.72
C TYR A 50 -0.70 -8.19 -4.00
N TYR A 51 -0.62 -8.64 -5.27
CA TYR A 51 0.53 -9.38 -5.75
C TYR A 51 1.67 -8.43 -6.06
N ILE A 52 2.82 -8.72 -5.49
CA ILE A 52 4.07 -7.96 -5.73
C ILE A 52 5.21 -8.93 -6.05
N VAL A 53 6.23 -8.40 -6.69
CA VAL A 53 7.54 -9.04 -6.81
C VAL A 53 8.51 -8.19 -6.00
N ALA A 54 8.98 -8.73 -4.90
CA ALA A 54 9.88 -8.04 -3.98
C ALA A 54 10.82 -9.03 -3.31
N LYS A 55 11.92 -8.56 -2.76
CA LYS A 55 12.77 -9.39 -1.91
C LYS A 55 11.95 -9.89 -0.73
N ASP A 56 12.09 -11.18 -0.41
CA ASP A 56 11.48 -11.74 0.80
C ASP A 56 12.28 -11.29 2.03
N LEU A 57 11.77 -10.27 2.71
CA LEU A 57 12.43 -9.70 3.88
C LEU A 57 12.57 -10.67 5.06
N ALA A 58 11.78 -11.74 5.08
CA ALA A 58 11.81 -12.71 6.17
C ALA A 58 12.86 -13.79 5.96
N THR A 59 13.24 -14.06 4.72
CA THR A 59 14.28 -15.07 4.42
C THR A 59 15.64 -14.45 4.19
N GLY A 60 15.72 -13.12 4.02
CA GLY A 60 16.96 -12.41 3.70
C GLY A 60 17.54 -12.81 2.34
N GLY A 61 16.75 -13.47 1.49
CA GLY A 61 17.18 -13.87 0.16
C GLY A 61 17.34 -12.68 -0.77
N ASP A 62 18.43 -12.66 -1.54
CA ASP A 62 18.69 -11.59 -2.51
C ASP A 62 17.79 -11.66 -3.76
N SER A 63 17.18 -12.81 -4.02
CA SER A 63 16.30 -12.97 -5.17
C SER A 63 14.89 -12.48 -4.89
N PRO A 64 14.30 -11.70 -5.82
CA PRO A 64 12.91 -11.28 -5.68
C PRO A 64 11.98 -12.50 -5.76
N SER A 65 10.98 -12.54 -4.89
CA SER A 65 9.94 -13.57 -4.83
C SER A 65 8.58 -12.99 -5.21
N PHE A 66 7.73 -13.83 -5.80
CA PHE A 66 6.35 -13.46 -6.09
C PHE A 66 5.48 -13.71 -4.87
N GLN A 67 4.83 -12.68 -4.37
CA GLN A 67 4.13 -12.70 -3.08
C GLN A 67 2.76 -12.04 -3.20
N LEU A 68 1.81 -12.55 -2.42
CA LEU A 68 0.53 -11.88 -2.14
C LEU A 68 0.61 -11.22 -0.77
N THR A 69 0.34 -9.93 -0.67
CA THR A 69 0.64 -9.14 0.52
C THR A 69 -0.54 -8.33 1.02
N THR A 70 -0.56 -8.03 2.30
CA THR A 70 -1.56 -7.18 2.94
C THR A 70 -0.97 -6.43 4.14
N ALA A 71 -1.41 -5.19 4.34
CA ALA A 71 -1.18 -4.45 5.57
C ALA A 71 -2.25 -4.82 6.62
N MET A 72 -1.88 -4.78 7.90
CA MET A 72 -2.79 -4.96 9.03
C MET A 72 -2.63 -3.78 9.98
N ASN A 73 -3.74 -3.18 10.39
CA ASN A 73 -3.75 -2.10 11.37
C ASN A 73 -3.88 -2.65 12.79
N ARG A 74 -3.51 -1.85 13.77
CA ARG A 74 -3.86 -2.09 15.17
C ARG A 74 -5.38 -2.02 15.34
N PHE A 75 -5.91 -2.83 16.21
CA PHE A 75 -7.35 -2.92 16.42
C PHE A 75 -7.97 -1.55 16.75
N ARG A 76 -8.96 -1.16 15.97
CA ARG A 76 -9.67 0.13 16.05
C ARG A 76 -8.77 1.35 15.96
N ARG A 77 -7.62 1.26 15.31
CA ARG A 77 -6.69 2.36 15.10
C ARG A 77 -6.18 2.36 13.66
N ASP A 78 -5.88 3.53 13.14
CA ASP A 78 -5.34 3.68 11.77
C ASP A 78 -3.80 3.58 11.72
N PHE A 79 -3.17 3.01 12.77
CA PHE A 79 -1.73 2.72 12.79
C PHE A 79 -1.45 1.29 12.37
N LEU A 80 -0.37 1.10 11.65
CA LEU A 80 0.05 -0.21 11.19
C LEU A 80 0.49 -1.10 12.38
N ALA A 81 0.09 -2.36 12.34
CA ALA A 81 0.49 -3.40 13.29
C ALA A 81 1.45 -4.39 12.66
N ALA A 82 1.11 -4.84 11.45
CA ALA A 82 1.87 -5.86 10.76
C ALA A 82 1.73 -5.74 9.23
N TYR A 83 2.70 -6.33 8.54
CA TYR A 83 2.66 -6.58 7.12
C TYR A 83 2.76 -8.09 6.89
N ILE A 84 1.82 -8.65 6.15
CA ILE A 84 1.71 -10.09 5.95
C ILE A 84 1.94 -10.39 4.48
N SER A 85 2.76 -11.40 4.19
CA SER A 85 2.98 -11.91 2.84
C SER A 85 2.77 -13.41 2.78
N ALA A 86 2.19 -13.88 1.66
CA ALA A 86 2.09 -15.29 1.31
C ALA A 86 2.90 -15.55 0.04
N SER A 87 3.85 -16.47 0.11
CA SER A 87 4.69 -16.80 -1.03
C SER A 87 3.91 -17.53 -2.12
N SER A 88 4.14 -17.11 -3.36
CA SER A 88 3.64 -17.76 -4.58
C SER A 88 4.74 -18.52 -5.34
N ASP A 89 5.98 -18.50 -4.85
CA ASP A 89 7.08 -19.21 -5.47
C ASP A 89 6.97 -20.73 -5.21
N PRO A 90 7.30 -21.58 -6.19
CA PRO A 90 7.12 -23.03 -6.06
C PRO A 90 7.81 -23.65 -4.84
N ALA A 91 9.02 -23.18 -4.50
CA ALA A 91 9.80 -23.72 -3.39
C ALA A 91 9.24 -23.37 -2.00
N THR A 92 8.51 -22.26 -1.89
CA THR A 92 8.01 -21.73 -0.62
C THR A 92 6.50 -21.45 -0.68
N TYR A 93 5.80 -22.04 -1.65
CA TYR A 93 4.38 -21.81 -1.88
C TYR A 93 3.54 -22.02 -0.63
N GLY A 94 2.76 -20.99 -0.31
CA GLY A 94 1.86 -21.00 0.84
C GLY A 94 2.53 -20.65 2.17
N LYS A 95 3.84 -20.42 2.22
CA LYS A 95 4.49 -19.88 3.41
C LYS A 95 3.95 -18.48 3.66
N ILE A 96 3.36 -18.31 4.84
CA ILE A 96 2.91 -17.00 5.33
C ILE A 96 3.99 -16.42 6.23
N THR A 97 4.39 -15.21 5.92
CA THR A 97 5.35 -14.44 6.73
C THR A 97 4.67 -13.22 7.30
N VAL A 98 4.88 -12.98 8.59
CA VAL A 98 4.37 -11.81 9.31
C VAL A 98 5.55 -10.95 9.75
N LEU A 99 5.57 -9.72 9.28
CA LEU A 99 6.49 -8.68 9.74
C LEU A 99 5.72 -7.77 10.69
N THR A 100 6.02 -7.85 11.98
CA THR A 100 5.45 -6.93 12.98
C THR A 100 6.09 -5.55 12.88
N VAL A 101 5.28 -4.51 12.97
CA VAL A 101 5.74 -3.12 12.85
C VAL A 101 5.72 -2.47 14.23
N PRO A 102 6.90 -2.20 14.82
CA PRO A 102 6.98 -1.56 16.12
C PRO A 102 6.65 -0.05 16.04
N GLY A 103 6.23 0.51 17.18
CA GLY A 103 5.98 1.94 17.28
C GLY A 103 4.65 2.40 16.65
N GLN A 104 4.56 3.68 16.33
CA GLN A 104 3.41 4.29 15.69
C GLN A 104 3.75 4.62 14.23
N VAL A 105 3.52 3.67 13.36
CA VAL A 105 3.68 3.85 11.91
C VAL A 105 2.30 4.07 11.31
N ASN A 106 2.18 5.05 10.43
CA ASN A 106 0.92 5.34 9.74
C ASN A 106 0.43 4.12 8.96
N GLY A 107 -0.83 3.74 9.19
CA GLY A 107 -1.49 2.74 8.36
C GLY A 107 -1.96 3.34 7.02
N PRO A 108 -2.51 2.52 6.11
CA PRO A 108 -2.85 2.94 4.75
C PRO A 108 -3.72 4.20 4.67
N LYS A 109 -4.71 4.34 5.54
CA LYS A 109 -5.60 5.50 5.55
C LYS A 109 -4.89 6.79 5.94
N LEU A 110 -4.05 6.76 6.99
CA LEU A 110 -3.28 7.93 7.41
C LEU A 110 -2.24 8.32 6.35
N ALA A 111 -1.58 7.32 5.75
CA ALA A 111 -0.63 7.55 4.66
C ALA A 111 -1.30 8.18 3.44
N PHE A 112 -2.47 7.67 3.02
CA PHE A 112 -3.22 8.25 1.91
C PHE A 112 -3.68 9.67 2.21
N ASN A 113 -4.17 9.93 3.43
CA ASN A 113 -4.56 11.27 3.85
C ASN A 113 -3.37 12.24 3.79
N ALA A 114 -2.20 11.84 4.31
CA ALA A 114 -0.99 12.66 4.23
C ALA A 114 -0.60 12.96 2.77
N ILE A 115 -0.62 11.96 1.89
CA ILE A 115 -0.35 12.13 0.46
C ILE A 115 -1.37 13.08 -0.18
N SER A 116 -2.67 12.83 -0.01
CA SER A 116 -3.71 13.56 -0.73
C SER A 116 -3.89 15.00 -0.25
N THR A 117 -3.50 15.31 0.98
CA THR A 117 -3.56 16.66 1.56
C THR A 117 -2.22 17.41 1.46
N ASP A 118 -1.18 16.77 0.99
CA ASP A 118 0.08 17.45 0.72
C ASP A 118 -0.12 18.65 -0.21
N THR A 119 0.59 19.74 0.05
CA THR A 119 0.38 21.01 -0.65
C THR A 119 0.69 20.91 -2.15
N ALA A 120 1.80 20.27 -2.51
CA ALA A 120 2.20 20.14 -3.93
C ALA A 120 1.21 19.23 -4.67
N VAL A 121 0.83 18.09 -4.05
CA VAL A 121 -0.13 17.14 -4.60
C VAL A 121 -1.51 17.79 -4.80
N SER A 122 -2.03 18.43 -3.77
CA SER A 122 -3.38 19.01 -3.80
C SER A 122 -3.51 20.17 -4.78
N GLN A 123 -2.49 21.03 -4.88
CA GLN A 123 -2.46 22.14 -5.82
C GLN A 123 -2.38 21.66 -7.27
N ASP A 124 -1.46 20.76 -7.59
CA ASP A 124 -1.28 20.26 -8.96
C ASP A 124 -2.51 19.48 -9.44
N LEU A 125 -3.03 18.57 -8.62
CA LEU A 125 -4.25 17.83 -8.97
C LEU A 125 -5.48 18.74 -9.03
N GLY A 126 -5.53 19.80 -8.22
CA GLY A 126 -6.55 20.84 -8.29
C GLY A 126 -6.51 21.61 -9.61
N VAL A 127 -5.33 21.87 -10.16
CA VAL A 127 -5.17 22.50 -11.49
C VAL A 127 -5.61 21.56 -12.60
N ILE A 128 -5.14 20.30 -12.57
CA ILE A 128 -5.47 19.29 -13.60
C ILE A 128 -6.98 19.00 -13.65
N GLY A 129 -7.67 19.03 -12.50
CA GLY A 129 -9.10 18.74 -12.40
C GLY A 129 -10.05 19.91 -12.65
N ARG A 130 -9.54 21.16 -12.78
CA ARG A 130 -10.38 22.37 -12.85
C ARG A 130 -11.31 22.44 -14.07
N ASP A 131 -10.87 21.93 -15.21
CA ASP A 131 -11.56 22.18 -16.48
C ASP A 131 -12.67 21.17 -16.81
N ASN A 132 -13.07 20.32 -15.87
CA ASN A 132 -13.99 19.18 -16.12
C ASN A 132 -13.60 18.29 -17.33
N GLN A 133 -12.47 18.57 -17.95
CA GLN A 133 -11.94 17.80 -19.08
C GLN A 133 -11.27 16.50 -18.63
N ASN A 134 -10.83 16.45 -17.36
CA ASN A 134 -10.16 15.29 -16.80
C ASN A 134 -10.81 14.84 -15.50
N ARG A 135 -11.15 13.56 -15.43
CA ARG A 135 -11.52 12.89 -14.18
C ARG A 135 -10.27 12.30 -13.55
N ILE A 136 -9.86 12.83 -12.42
CA ILE A 136 -8.75 12.31 -11.64
C ILE A 136 -9.21 11.08 -10.88
N ARG A 137 -8.44 10.02 -10.93
CA ARG A 137 -8.67 8.77 -10.22
C ARG A 137 -7.41 8.33 -9.51
N TRP A 138 -7.49 8.18 -8.22
CA TRP A 138 -6.46 7.51 -7.44
C TRP A 138 -6.52 6.00 -7.70
N ALA A 139 -5.38 5.40 -7.96
CA ALA A 139 -5.27 3.95 -7.95
C ALA A 139 -5.14 3.43 -6.52
N ASN A 140 -5.07 2.11 -6.40
CA ASN A 140 -4.87 1.46 -5.10
C ASN A 140 -3.57 1.92 -4.45
N LEU A 141 -3.63 2.19 -3.15
CA LEU A 141 -2.46 2.48 -2.35
C LEU A 141 -1.70 1.18 -2.09
N LEU A 142 -0.50 1.06 -2.61
CA LEU A 142 0.40 -0.06 -2.33
C LEU A 142 1.21 0.24 -1.06
N THR A 143 1.34 -0.74 -0.20
CA THR A 143 2.27 -0.73 0.94
C THR A 143 3.41 -1.68 0.61
N LEU A 144 4.61 -1.15 0.48
CA LEU A 144 5.80 -1.92 0.07
C LEU A 144 6.84 -1.89 1.19
N PRO A 145 7.29 -3.06 1.66
CA PRO A 145 8.42 -3.11 2.58
C PRO A 145 9.70 -2.73 1.83
N VAL A 146 10.48 -1.86 2.42
CA VAL A 146 11.80 -1.47 1.91
C VAL A 146 12.90 -1.86 2.89
N ALA A 147 14.15 -1.78 2.45
CA ALA A 147 15.30 -2.14 3.29
C ALA A 147 15.27 -1.42 4.64
N GLN A 148 15.87 -2.04 5.65
CA GLN A 148 15.96 -1.54 7.03
C GLN A 148 14.60 -1.45 7.78
N GLY A 149 13.58 -2.19 7.32
CA GLY A 149 12.29 -2.27 8.02
C GLY A 149 11.36 -1.08 7.79
N GLY A 150 11.67 -0.20 6.84
CA GLY A 150 10.79 0.88 6.43
C GLY A 150 9.62 0.40 5.57
N LEU A 151 8.61 1.25 5.44
CA LEU A 151 7.45 1.02 4.58
C LEU A 151 7.27 2.21 3.64
N LEU A 152 7.21 1.89 2.36
CA LEU A 152 6.94 2.85 1.30
C LEU A 152 5.48 2.69 0.87
N TYR A 153 4.73 3.78 0.92
CA TYR A 153 3.40 3.86 0.34
C TYR A 153 3.47 4.46 -1.05
N VAL A 154 2.79 3.84 -2.01
CA VAL A 154 2.79 4.29 -3.41
C VAL A 154 1.36 4.34 -3.93
N SER A 155 0.94 5.48 -4.43
CA SER A 155 -0.38 5.69 -5.02
C SER A 155 -0.24 6.34 -6.40
N PRO A 156 -0.43 5.56 -7.49
CA PRO A 156 -0.50 6.11 -8.82
C PRO A 156 -1.78 6.94 -9.02
N VAL A 157 -1.69 8.02 -9.79
CA VAL A 157 -2.81 8.89 -10.12
C VAL A 157 -3.04 8.87 -11.62
N TYR A 158 -4.27 8.59 -12.01
CA TYR A 158 -4.69 8.52 -13.39
C TYR A 158 -5.65 9.67 -13.74
N ALA A 159 -5.59 10.12 -14.96
CA ALA A 159 -6.61 10.98 -15.57
C ALA A 159 -7.32 10.23 -16.70
N SER A 160 -8.62 10.39 -16.76
CA SER A 160 -9.45 10.00 -17.90
C SER A 160 -10.20 11.21 -18.42
N PRO A 161 -10.42 11.32 -19.75
CA PRO A 161 -11.24 12.39 -20.31
C PRO A 161 -12.64 12.45 -19.70
N GLY A 162 -13.18 13.65 -19.63
CA GLY A 162 -14.55 13.89 -19.21
C GLY A 162 -15.58 13.27 -20.16
N ALA A 163 -16.85 13.50 -19.87
CA ALA A 163 -17.99 12.75 -20.40
C ALA A 163 -18.25 12.79 -21.92
N SER A 164 -17.57 13.61 -22.71
CA SER A 164 -17.86 13.74 -24.13
C SER A 164 -17.25 12.64 -25.03
N ASP A 165 -16.17 11.98 -24.56
CA ASP A 165 -15.46 10.98 -25.38
C ASP A 165 -15.25 9.64 -24.66
N ALA A 166 -16.14 9.30 -23.74
CA ALA A 166 -15.98 8.19 -22.79
C ALA A 166 -15.91 6.77 -23.43
N ALA A 167 -16.24 6.64 -24.71
CA ALA A 167 -16.30 5.31 -25.35
C ALA A 167 -14.94 4.79 -25.83
N SER A 168 -13.90 5.62 -25.91
CA SER A 168 -12.59 5.23 -26.48
C SER A 168 -11.36 5.67 -25.71
N SER A 169 -11.50 6.27 -24.53
CA SER A 169 -10.32 6.80 -23.83
C SER A 169 -9.97 5.99 -22.58
N TYR A 170 -8.77 5.44 -22.60
CA TYR A 170 -8.20 4.74 -21.45
C TYR A 170 -7.62 5.73 -20.42
N PRO A 171 -7.73 5.43 -19.11
CA PRO A 171 -7.06 6.20 -18.06
C PRO A 171 -5.55 6.24 -18.33
N ARG A 172 -4.96 7.42 -18.26
CA ARG A 172 -3.52 7.63 -18.42
C ARG A 172 -2.90 7.92 -17.06
N LEU A 173 -1.78 7.27 -16.75
CA LEU A 173 -0.97 7.64 -15.60
C LEU A 173 -0.45 9.06 -15.80
N ILE A 174 -0.73 9.93 -14.84
CA ILE A 174 -0.32 11.34 -14.90
C ILE A 174 0.66 11.69 -13.78
N ARG A 175 0.53 11.04 -12.62
CA ARG A 175 1.37 11.29 -11.44
C ARG A 175 1.58 10.02 -10.66
N VAL A 176 2.66 10.00 -9.92
CA VAL A 176 2.92 9.02 -8.86
C VAL A 176 3.15 9.79 -7.57
N ALA A 177 2.40 9.44 -6.54
CA ALA A 177 2.56 10.00 -5.21
C ALA A 177 3.02 8.90 -4.26
N MET A 178 3.96 9.23 -3.40
CA MET A 178 4.60 8.30 -2.47
C MET A 178 4.72 8.90 -1.09
N MET A 179 4.84 8.06 -0.07
CA MET A 179 5.15 8.49 1.29
C MET A 179 6.12 7.52 1.94
N TYR A 180 7.15 8.05 2.56
CA TYR A 180 8.12 7.33 3.37
C TYR A 180 8.50 8.17 4.59
N ASN A 181 8.41 7.61 5.80
CA ASN A 181 8.74 8.31 7.06
C ASN A 181 8.14 9.73 7.12
N ASP A 182 6.83 9.85 6.88
CA ASP A 182 6.07 11.12 6.89
C ASP A 182 6.49 12.17 5.84
N LYS A 183 7.38 11.81 4.92
CA LYS A 183 7.72 12.64 3.76
C LYS A 183 6.94 12.17 2.54
N VAL A 184 6.42 13.13 1.79
CA VAL A 184 5.71 12.87 0.53
C VAL A 184 6.64 13.17 -0.64
N GLY A 185 6.72 12.25 -1.60
CA GLY A 185 7.36 12.44 -2.88
C GLY A 185 6.30 12.41 -3.98
N TYR A 186 6.39 13.30 -4.95
CA TYR A 186 5.38 13.47 -5.97
C TYR A 186 6.01 13.83 -7.31
N GLY A 187 5.62 13.14 -8.37
CA GLY A 187 6.19 13.39 -9.69
C GLY A 187 5.35 12.84 -10.84
N PRO A 188 5.68 13.22 -12.07
CA PRO A 188 5.02 12.69 -13.27
C PRO A 188 5.38 11.23 -13.55
N THR A 189 6.47 10.74 -12.97
CA THR A 189 6.98 9.37 -13.11
C THR A 189 7.35 8.78 -11.75
N LEU A 190 7.52 7.47 -11.72
CA LEU A 190 8.01 6.77 -10.54
C LEU A 190 9.38 7.31 -10.09
N ASP A 191 10.29 7.45 -11.06
CA ASP A 191 11.66 7.91 -10.80
C ASP A 191 11.66 9.34 -10.22
N GLY A 192 10.84 10.23 -10.80
CA GLY A 192 10.72 11.61 -10.31
C GLY A 192 10.18 11.68 -8.88
N ALA A 193 9.22 10.82 -8.50
CA ALA A 193 8.70 10.74 -7.15
C ALA A 193 9.71 10.14 -6.17
N LEU A 194 10.52 9.17 -6.59
CA LEU A 194 11.62 8.60 -5.80
C LEU A 194 12.74 9.62 -5.58
N ASP A 195 13.10 10.35 -6.63
CA ASP A 195 14.13 11.40 -6.54
C ASP A 195 13.73 12.53 -5.58
N GLU A 196 12.45 12.87 -5.52
CA GLU A 196 11.94 13.85 -4.56
C GLU A 196 12.00 13.34 -3.11
N LEU A 197 11.73 12.04 -2.88
CA LEU A 197 11.79 11.42 -1.56
C LEU A 197 13.21 11.21 -1.05
N PHE A 198 14.09 10.70 -1.89
CA PHE A 198 15.39 10.14 -1.49
C PHE A 198 16.60 10.90 -2.09
N GLY A 199 16.36 11.89 -2.96
CA GLY A 199 17.39 12.63 -3.65
C GLY A 199 17.63 12.13 -5.08
N GLN A 200 18.26 12.98 -5.90
CA GLN A 200 18.51 12.68 -7.32
C GLN A 200 19.30 11.39 -7.53
N GLY A 201 18.84 10.57 -8.46
CA GLY A 201 19.44 9.28 -8.78
C GLY A 201 18.97 8.12 -7.89
N ALA A 202 18.02 8.35 -7.00
CA ALA A 202 17.49 7.29 -6.11
C ALA A 202 16.86 6.12 -6.86
N ALA A 203 16.24 6.40 -8.00
CA ALA A 203 15.63 5.36 -8.84
C ALA A 203 16.64 4.42 -9.52
N GLY A 204 17.88 4.84 -9.66
CA GLY A 204 18.98 4.06 -10.26
C GLY A 204 19.92 3.42 -9.24
N ALA A 205 19.68 3.57 -7.95
CA ALA A 205 20.49 2.94 -6.92
C ALA A 205 20.23 1.42 -6.88
N PRO A 206 21.28 0.57 -6.90
CA PRO A 206 21.15 -0.88 -6.91
C PRO A 206 20.54 -1.44 -5.61
#